data_f0f8e65726e32c4570be51c8bc2e4657
#
_entry.id   f0f8e65726e32c4570be51c8bc2e4657
#
_cell.length_a   1.000
_cell.length_b   1.000
_cell.length_c   1.000
_cell.angle_alpha   90.00
_cell.angle_beta   90.00
_cell.angle_gamma   90.00
#
_symmetry.space_group_name_H-M   'P 1'
#
loop_
_entity.id
_entity.type
_entity.pdbx_description
1 polymer ?
#
loop_
_entity_poly.entity_id
_entity_poly.type
_entity_poly.pdbx_seq_one_letter_code
_entity_poly.pdbx_strand_id
1 'polypeptide(L)'
;EWDFAYERDRFIRYAQRKEFGPSTASLVRAAEERNIPWLRLNRYSLVQFGHGRYQQRLQATTTSRTSNIAVELASDKEETNEILRDLGLPVPKQLLVRTSPDAVRAAERIGYPVVLKPLAGNHGRGVAINLRPSEEVEVGFEKASEHGSTIVVESYIEGYDHRLLVVNGELVAAAKRVPGHVVGDGKHTIEELVNVVNEDPRRGVGHEKVLTRLEFDHQAERLLEKLGYDRTTVPPKDEIVYLRSTANLSTGGTAIDVTDVIHPDNREMAIRAIKAIDLDIGGVDFLTKDITESYRDAGGGICEVNAGPGFRMHVAPSEGTPRDVAGPVVDMLFPPDMPSRIPIAAVTGTNGKTTTSRMLAHILKMSG
;
A
#
# COMPACT_ATOMS: atom_id res chain seq x y z
N GLU A 1 8.38 33.92 30.67
CA GLU A 1 8.27 34.75 29.45
C GLU A 1 7.63 33.92 28.36
N TRP A 2 6.62 34.47 27.66
CA TRP A 2 5.92 33.78 26.58
C TRP A 2 6.77 33.82 25.31
N ASP A 3 7.20 32.63 24.83
CA ASP A 3 7.98 32.47 23.60
C ASP A 3 7.08 32.07 22.45
N PHE A 4 6.84 33.00 21.52
CA PHE A 4 6.00 32.75 20.34
C PHE A 4 6.54 31.65 19.46
N ALA A 5 7.84 31.53 19.24
CA ALA A 5 8.43 30.52 18.38
C ALA A 5 8.23 29.13 18.95
N TYR A 6 8.47 28.98 20.26
CA TYR A 6 8.23 27.69 20.95
C TYR A 6 6.76 27.28 20.92
N GLU A 7 5.82 28.17 21.21
CA GLU A 7 4.38 27.86 21.23
C GLU A 7 3.83 27.58 19.81
N ARG A 8 4.28 28.34 18.80
CA ARG A 8 4.00 28.09 17.40
C ARG A 8 4.46 26.68 16.99
N ASP A 9 5.69 26.32 17.29
CA ASP A 9 6.25 25.02 16.91
C ASP A 9 5.58 23.87 17.68
N ARG A 10 5.21 24.13 18.94
CA ARG A 10 4.40 23.18 19.73
C ARG A 10 3.01 22.98 19.15
N PHE A 11 2.35 24.05 18.68
CA PHE A 11 1.06 23.98 18.00
C PHE A 11 1.17 23.25 16.67
N ILE A 12 2.19 23.54 15.86
CA ILE A 12 2.44 22.86 14.59
C ILE A 12 2.60 21.35 14.82
N ARG A 13 3.44 20.94 15.76
CA ARG A 13 3.60 19.52 16.12
C ARG A 13 2.31 18.87 16.64
N TYR A 14 1.48 19.63 17.37
CA TYR A 14 0.17 19.16 17.79
C TYR A 14 -0.77 18.97 16.61
N ALA A 15 -0.85 19.96 15.71
CA ALA A 15 -1.68 19.90 14.50
C ALA A 15 -1.29 18.72 13.59
N GLN A 16 0.00 18.56 13.32
CA GLN A 16 0.52 17.44 12.51
C GLN A 16 0.14 16.07 13.08
N ARG A 17 0.20 15.91 14.41
CA ARG A 17 -0.26 14.66 15.06
C ARG A 17 -1.78 14.44 14.99
N LYS A 18 -2.54 15.48 14.68
CA LYS A 18 -4.00 15.44 14.54
C LYS A 18 -4.46 15.31 13.10
N GLU A 19 -3.58 15.56 12.14
CA GLU A 19 -3.90 15.35 10.72
C GLU A 19 -4.20 13.89 10.41
N PHE A 20 -5.01 13.70 9.37
CA PHE A 20 -5.18 12.37 8.80
C PHE A 20 -3.99 12.05 7.87
N GLY A 21 -3.58 10.79 7.85
CA GLY A 21 -2.70 10.31 6.80
C GLY A 21 -3.34 10.48 5.41
N PRO A 22 -2.53 10.51 4.34
CA PRO A 22 -2.98 10.86 2.98
C PRO A 22 -4.20 10.10 2.47
N SER A 23 -4.31 8.81 2.76
CA SER A 23 -5.45 7.99 2.34
C SER A 23 -6.76 8.43 3.02
N THR A 24 -6.75 8.59 4.35
CA THR A 24 -7.95 9.02 5.08
C THR A 24 -8.31 10.47 4.74
N ALA A 25 -7.30 11.35 4.57
CA ALA A 25 -7.53 12.73 4.17
C ALA A 25 -8.20 12.84 2.78
N SER A 26 -7.79 12.02 1.81
CA SER A 26 -8.44 12.00 0.49
C SER A 26 -9.89 11.52 0.56
N LEU A 27 -10.18 10.50 1.37
CA LEU A 27 -11.55 9.99 1.58
C LEU A 27 -12.44 11.02 2.26
N VAL A 28 -11.95 11.72 3.27
CA VAL A 28 -12.69 12.80 3.94
C VAL A 28 -12.99 13.92 2.94
N ARG A 29 -12.01 14.36 2.16
CA ARG A 29 -12.22 15.38 1.12
C ARG A 29 -13.27 14.95 0.10
N ALA A 30 -13.18 13.73 -0.42
CA ALA A 30 -14.15 13.19 -1.37
C ALA A 30 -15.58 13.14 -0.79
N ALA A 31 -15.73 12.87 0.51
CA ALA A 31 -17.01 12.92 1.21
C ALA A 31 -17.53 14.37 1.37
N GLU A 32 -16.65 15.32 1.69
CA GLU A 32 -17.00 16.75 1.79
C GLU A 32 -17.47 17.32 0.45
N GLU A 33 -16.78 17.00 -0.65
CA GLU A 33 -17.15 17.39 -2.00
C GLU A 33 -18.54 16.87 -2.42
N ARG A 34 -18.98 15.73 -1.85
CA ARG A 34 -20.31 15.14 -2.03
C ARG A 34 -21.31 15.55 -0.95
N ASN A 35 -20.96 16.53 -0.12
CA ASN A 35 -21.77 17.00 1.00
C ASN A 35 -22.20 15.88 1.97
N ILE A 36 -21.37 14.84 2.12
CA ILE A 36 -21.56 13.75 3.06
C ILE A 36 -20.96 14.17 4.41
N PRO A 37 -21.75 14.18 5.50
CA PRO A 37 -21.23 14.52 6.82
C PRO A 37 -20.28 13.44 7.33
N TRP A 38 -19.26 13.85 8.09
CA TRP A 38 -18.31 12.90 8.66
C TRP A 38 -17.95 13.25 10.10
N LEU A 39 -17.50 12.24 10.85
CA LEU A 39 -17.05 12.33 12.23
C LEU A 39 -15.79 11.49 12.41
N ARG A 40 -14.77 12.05 13.04
CA ARG A 40 -13.61 11.27 13.50
C ARG A 40 -13.96 10.57 14.80
N LEU A 41 -13.89 9.24 14.83
CA LEU A 41 -14.31 8.43 15.98
C LEU A 41 -13.18 8.10 16.95
N ASN A 42 -11.91 8.14 16.49
CA ASN A 42 -10.75 7.89 17.34
C ASN A 42 -9.60 8.86 17.01
N ARG A 43 -8.53 8.77 17.77
CA ARG A 43 -7.31 9.57 17.53
C ARG A 43 -6.50 9.15 16.29
N TYR A 44 -6.88 8.05 15.65
CA TYR A 44 -6.21 7.50 14.47
C TYR A 44 -7.02 7.81 13.20
N SER A 45 -7.30 6.79 12.41
CA SER A 45 -7.93 6.90 11.09
C SER A 45 -9.37 6.37 11.03
N LEU A 46 -10.00 6.06 12.17
CA LEU A 46 -11.39 5.62 12.18
C LEU A 46 -12.31 6.83 12.00
N VAL A 47 -13.03 6.82 10.88
CA VAL A 47 -13.97 7.88 10.47
C VAL A 47 -15.34 7.26 10.21
N GLN A 48 -16.39 7.97 10.56
CA GLN A 48 -17.75 7.66 10.17
C GLN A 48 -18.20 8.67 9.13
N PHE A 49 -18.71 8.21 8.02
CA PHE A 49 -19.42 8.98 7.00
C PHE A 49 -20.92 8.75 7.15
N GLY A 50 -21.72 9.79 6.94
CA GLY A 50 -23.17 9.74 7.09
C GLY A 50 -23.64 9.64 8.54
N HIS A 51 -24.97 9.78 8.73
CA HIS A 51 -25.61 9.76 10.03
C HIS A 51 -26.65 8.64 10.16
N GLY A 52 -26.82 8.16 11.39
CA GLY A 52 -27.87 7.22 11.77
C GLY A 52 -27.81 5.91 10.96
N ARG A 53 -28.93 5.52 10.36
CA ARG A 53 -29.02 4.29 9.57
C ARG A 53 -28.19 4.30 8.27
N TYR A 54 -27.75 5.46 7.82
CA TYR A 54 -26.94 5.64 6.63
C TYR A 54 -25.44 5.71 6.93
N GLN A 55 -25.04 5.56 8.18
CA GLN A 55 -23.64 5.63 8.55
C GLN A 55 -22.81 4.51 7.91
N GLN A 56 -21.62 4.86 7.42
CA GLN A 56 -20.57 3.95 6.97
C GLN A 56 -19.30 4.26 7.74
N ARG A 57 -18.55 3.25 8.14
CA ARG A 57 -17.29 3.44 8.88
C ARG A 57 -16.12 3.01 8.03
N LEU A 58 -15.04 3.76 8.14
CA LEU A 58 -13.78 3.46 7.47
C LEU A 58 -12.65 3.56 8.47
N GLN A 59 -11.69 2.66 8.36
CA GLN A 59 -10.42 2.74 9.07
C GLN A 59 -9.30 2.61 8.04
N ALA A 60 -8.54 3.69 7.84
CA ALA A 60 -7.64 3.85 6.68
C ALA A 60 -8.43 3.68 5.37
N THR A 61 -8.26 2.57 4.67
CA THR A 61 -8.98 2.24 3.43
C THR A 61 -9.82 0.96 3.55
N THR A 62 -9.94 0.40 4.75
CA THR A 62 -10.88 -0.69 5.07
C THR A 62 -12.24 -0.10 5.43
N THR A 63 -13.30 -0.62 4.85
CA THR A 63 -14.68 -0.10 5.03
C THR A 63 -15.52 -1.02 5.91
N SER A 64 -16.72 -0.54 6.29
CA SER A 64 -17.71 -1.39 6.97
C SER A 64 -18.30 -2.50 6.08
N ARG A 65 -17.97 -2.51 4.79
CA ARG A 65 -18.36 -3.56 3.83
C ARG A 65 -17.25 -4.60 3.64
N THR A 66 -16.01 -4.27 3.97
CA THR A 66 -14.88 -5.19 3.85
C THR A 66 -15.11 -6.38 4.78
N SER A 67 -15.19 -7.58 4.21
CA SER A 67 -15.36 -8.83 4.95
C SER A 67 -14.11 -9.15 5.78
N ASN A 68 -14.29 -9.59 7.03
CA ASN A 68 -13.16 -10.07 7.84
C ASN A 68 -12.51 -11.31 7.19
N ILE A 69 -13.30 -12.18 6.58
CA ILE A 69 -12.81 -13.36 5.86
C ILE A 69 -11.88 -12.92 4.72
N ALA A 70 -12.27 -11.92 3.94
CA ALA A 70 -11.45 -11.41 2.85
C ALA A 70 -10.13 -10.79 3.36
N VAL A 71 -10.15 -10.12 4.52
CA VAL A 71 -8.94 -9.59 5.17
C VAL A 71 -8.02 -10.70 5.64
N GLU A 72 -8.56 -11.74 6.25
CA GLU A 72 -7.81 -12.92 6.70
C GLU A 72 -7.17 -13.65 5.51
N LEU A 73 -7.95 -13.93 4.45
CA LEU A 73 -7.45 -14.51 3.21
C LEU A 73 -6.31 -13.68 2.60
N ALA A 74 -6.50 -12.37 2.42
CA ALA A 74 -5.47 -11.49 1.87
C ALA A 74 -4.20 -11.42 2.75
N SER A 75 -4.32 -11.73 4.04
CA SER A 75 -3.19 -11.78 4.97
C SER A 75 -2.43 -13.09 4.89
N ASP A 76 -3.05 -14.17 4.43
CA ASP A 76 -2.43 -15.46 4.21
C ASP A 76 -1.93 -15.57 2.75
N LYS A 77 -0.61 -15.43 2.59
CA LYS A 77 0.03 -15.43 1.26
C LYS A 77 -0.04 -16.78 0.56
N GLU A 78 -0.07 -17.87 1.32
CA GLU A 78 -0.14 -19.22 0.77
C GLU A 78 -1.55 -19.50 0.24
N GLU A 79 -2.56 -19.26 1.06
CA GLU A 79 -3.96 -19.45 0.71
C GLU A 79 -4.40 -18.53 -0.44
N THR A 80 -4.02 -17.25 -0.39
CA THR A 80 -4.23 -16.31 -1.50
C THR A 80 -3.59 -16.82 -2.80
N ASN A 81 -2.33 -17.27 -2.76
CA ASN A 81 -1.64 -17.78 -3.93
C ASN A 81 -2.35 -19.03 -4.50
N GLU A 82 -2.83 -19.93 -3.64
CA GLU A 82 -3.55 -21.12 -4.04
C GLU A 82 -4.87 -20.78 -4.75
N ILE A 83 -5.68 -19.91 -4.15
CA ILE A 83 -6.96 -19.46 -4.74
C ILE A 83 -6.72 -18.80 -6.11
N LEU A 84 -5.74 -17.91 -6.21
CA LEU A 84 -5.46 -17.21 -7.46
C LEU A 84 -4.93 -18.16 -8.54
N ARG A 85 -4.09 -19.13 -8.17
CA ARG A 85 -3.56 -20.16 -9.07
C ARG A 85 -4.68 -21.05 -9.61
N ASP A 86 -5.59 -21.49 -8.77
CA ASP A 86 -6.71 -22.36 -9.16
C ASP A 86 -7.68 -21.65 -10.12
N LEU A 87 -7.73 -20.32 -10.06
CA LEU A 87 -8.47 -19.49 -11.02
C LEU A 87 -7.67 -19.17 -12.30
N GLY A 88 -6.46 -19.73 -12.44
CA GLY A 88 -5.60 -19.51 -13.60
C GLY A 88 -5.00 -18.12 -13.68
N LEU A 89 -4.88 -17.40 -12.54
CA LEU A 89 -4.21 -16.12 -12.46
C LEU A 89 -2.67 -16.31 -12.34
N PRO A 90 -1.88 -15.36 -12.84
CA PRO A 90 -0.43 -15.47 -12.83
C PRO A 90 0.11 -15.24 -11.41
N VAL A 91 0.46 -16.29 -10.72
CA VAL A 91 1.11 -16.26 -9.41
C VAL A 91 2.42 -17.04 -9.43
N PRO A 92 3.40 -16.75 -8.57
CA PRO A 92 4.61 -17.54 -8.47
C PRO A 92 4.29 -19.00 -8.14
N LYS A 93 4.98 -19.96 -8.78
CA LYS A 93 4.98 -21.34 -8.32
C LYS A 93 5.65 -21.38 -6.96
N GLN A 94 5.05 -22.04 -5.98
CA GLN A 94 5.56 -22.06 -4.60
C GLN A 94 5.62 -23.48 -4.07
N LEU A 95 6.66 -23.77 -3.27
CA LEU A 95 6.79 -24.98 -2.49
C LEU A 95 7.29 -24.62 -1.09
N LEU A 96 6.70 -25.24 -0.07
CA LEU A 96 7.14 -25.08 1.32
C LEU A 96 8.18 -26.13 1.66
N VAL A 97 9.26 -25.70 2.31
CA VAL A 97 10.38 -26.55 2.70
C VAL A 97 10.83 -26.25 4.12
N ARG A 98 11.47 -27.24 4.75
CA ARG A 98 11.99 -27.10 6.11
C ARG A 98 13.46 -27.49 6.23
N THR A 99 14.06 -27.99 5.17
CA THR A 99 15.47 -28.37 5.12
C THR A 99 16.15 -27.83 3.87
N SER A 100 17.46 -27.57 3.96
CA SER A 100 18.23 -27.09 2.81
C SER A 100 18.20 -28.07 1.60
N PRO A 101 18.31 -29.40 1.78
CA PRO A 101 18.18 -30.33 0.66
C PRO A 101 16.78 -30.31 0.00
N ASP A 102 15.71 -30.06 0.78
CA ASP A 102 14.36 -29.89 0.24
C ASP A 102 14.25 -28.59 -0.56
N ALA A 103 14.93 -27.51 -0.14
CA ALA A 103 14.92 -26.25 -0.88
C ALA A 103 15.59 -26.40 -2.24
N VAL A 104 16.72 -27.12 -2.33
CA VAL A 104 17.36 -27.42 -3.62
C VAL A 104 16.42 -28.22 -4.52
N ARG A 105 15.82 -29.31 -4.01
CA ARG A 105 14.86 -30.10 -4.80
C ARG A 105 13.65 -29.30 -5.25
N ALA A 106 13.15 -28.39 -4.39
CA ALA A 106 12.06 -27.50 -4.73
C ALA A 106 12.44 -26.52 -5.83
N ALA A 107 13.64 -25.94 -5.76
CA ALA A 107 14.18 -25.03 -6.77
C ALA A 107 14.33 -25.71 -8.14
N GLU A 108 14.86 -26.94 -8.16
CA GLU A 108 14.97 -27.76 -9.38
C GLU A 108 13.58 -28.06 -9.99
N ARG A 109 12.59 -28.37 -9.16
CA ARG A 109 11.21 -28.65 -9.60
C ARG A 109 10.49 -27.41 -10.13
N ILE A 110 10.68 -26.24 -9.50
CA ILE A 110 10.09 -24.97 -9.91
C ILE A 110 10.75 -24.44 -11.18
N GLY A 111 12.06 -24.63 -11.29
CA GLY A 111 12.93 -24.06 -12.32
C GLY A 111 13.60 -22.76 -11.85
N TYR A 112 14.91 -22.68 -12.10
CA TYR A 112 15.69 -21.47 -11.77
C TYR A 112 15.38 -20.29 -12.71
N PRO A 113 15.53 -19.05 -12.25
CA PRO A 113 15.90 -18.63 -10.90
C PRO A 113 14.74 -18.70 -9.90
N VAL A 114 15.08 -18.80 -8.61
CA VAL A 114 14.12 -18.87 -7.52
C VAL A 114 14.33 -17.78 -6.45
N VAL A 115 13.31 -17.58 -5.63
CA VAL A 115 13.33 -16.73 -4.43
C VAL A 115 13.09 -17.62 -3.22
N LEU A 116 13.87 -17.40 -2.16
CA LEU A 116 13.64 -18.02 -0.86
C LEU A 116 13.23 -16.95 0.17
N LYS A 117 12.19 -17.23 0.92
CA LYS A 117 11.70 -16.32 1.97
C LYS A 117 11.09 -17.09 3.15
N PRO A 118 11.19 -16.60 4.39
CA PRO A 118 10.45 -17.17 5.51
C PRO A 118 8.94 -17.06 5.27
N LEU A 119 8.16 -18.09 5.60
CA LEU A 119 6.70 -18.07 5.47
C LEU A 119 6.07 -16.94 6.31
N ALA A 120 6.54 -16.75 7.54
CA ALA A 120 6.05 -15.73 8.47
C ALA A 120 6.88 -14.43 8.47
N GLY A 121 7.58 -14.11 7.38
CA GLY A 121 8.48 -12.94 7.28
C GLY A 121 7.75 -11.67 6.85
N ASN A 122 8.07 -10.54 7.51
CA ASN A 122 7.61 -9.20 7.13
C ASN A 122 8.77 -8.30 6.69
N HIS A 123 8.50 -7.33 5.82
CA HIS A 123 9.45 -6.29 5.38
C HIS A 123 10.69 -6.80 4.64
N GLY A 124 10.63 -7.96 3.98
CA GLY A 124 11.73 -8.51 3.19
C GLY A 124 12.90 -9.06 4.01
N ARG A 125 12.73 -9.30 5.32
CA ARG A 125 13.76 -9.92 6.17
C ARG A 125 13.95 -11.39 5.79
N GLY A 126 15.21 -11.82 5.64
CA GLY A 126 15.55 -13.19 5.26
C GLY A 126 15.17 -13.57 3.83
N VAL A 127 14.84 -12.64 2.95
CA VAL A 127 14.53 -12.89 1.56
C VAL A 127 15.83 -12.95 0.74
N ALA A 128 16.01 -14.04 0.00
CA ALA A 128 17.07 -14.22 -0.97
C ALA A 128 16.45 -14.36 -2.37
N ILE A 129 16.86 -13.52 -3.31
CA ILE A 129 16.24 -13.38 -4.63
C ILE A 129 17.21 -13.75 -5.75
N ASN A 130 16.65 -14.20 -6.88
CA ASN A 130 17.36 -14.50 -8.13
C ASN A 130 18.47 -15.56 -7.94
N LEU A 131 18.18 -16.57 -7.12
CA LEU A 131 19.11 -17.68 -6.86
C LEU A 131 19.12 -18.64 -8.05
N ARG A 132 20.30 -18.97 -8.56
CA ARG A 132 20.44 -19.78 -9.77
C ARG A 132 21.06 -21.16 -9.53
N PRO A 133 22.29 -21.29 -9.00
CA PRO A 133 22.85 -22.60 -8.68
C PRO A 133 22.37 -23.12 -7.32
N SER A 134 22.52 -24.42 -7.10
CA SER A 134 22.16 -25.09 -5.85
C SER A 134 22.87 -24.51 -4.62
N GLU A 135 24.14 -24.14 -4.76
CA GLU A 135 24.94 -23.54 -3.69
C GLU A 135 24.34 -22.20 -3.20
N GLU A 136 23.82 -21.39 -4.13
CA GLU A 136 23.14 -20.14 -3.75
C GLU A 136 21.82 -20.42 -3.00
N VAL A 137 21.10 -21.48 -3.38
CA VAL A 137 19.88 -21.92 -2.72
C VAL A 137 20.16 -22.40 -1.30
N GLU A 138 21.25 -23.16 -1.08
CA GLU A 138 21.66 -23.61 0.26
C GLU A 138 21.99 -22.43 1.17
N VAL A 139 22.82 -21.49 0.70
CA VAL A 139 23.15 -20.26 1.44
C VAL A 139 21.90 -19.39 1.69
N GLY A 140 21.02 -19.29 0.67
CA GLY A 140 19.76 -18.58 0.78
C GLY A 140 18.82 -19.19 1.82
N PHE A 141 18.78 -20.53 1.90
CA PHE A 141 18.01 -21.26 2.87
C PHE A 141 18.51 -21.02 4.30
N GLU A 142 19.82 -21.11 4.55
CA GLU A 142 20.41 -20.83 5.86
C GLU A 142 20.02 -19.44 6.34
N LYS A 143 20.18 -18.44 5.50
CA LYS A 143 19.84 -17.05 5.79
C LYS A 143 18.32 -16.84 6.06
N ALA A 144 17.47 -17.50 5.29
CA ALA A 144 16.01 -17.42 5.49
C ALA A 144 15.60 -18.14 6.79
N SER A 145 16.27 -19.24 7.15
CA SER A 145 15.99 -20.05 8.33
C SER A 145 16.32 -19.34 9.66
N GLU A 146 17.16 -18.30 9.64
CA GLU A 146 17.36 -17.41 10.79
C GLU A 146 16.07 -16.67 11.21
N HIS A 147 15.12 -16.55 10.28
CA HIS A 147 13.89 -15.78 10.47
C HIS A 147 12.62 -16.62 10.50
N GLY A 148 12.73 -17.93 10.31
CA GLY A 148 11.58 -18.84 10.36
C GLY A 148 11.92 -20.28 10.04
N SER A 149 11.18 -21.23 10.61
CA SER A 149 11.42 -22.67 10.42
C SER A 149 10.83 -23.25 9.13
N THR A 150 9.91 -22.54 8.50
CA THR A 150 9.30 -22.91 7.23
C THR A 150 9.65 -21.87 6.18
N ILE A 151 10.29 -22.32 5.11
CA ILE A 151 10.77 -21.45 4.02
C ILE A 151 9.94 -21.72 2.77
N VAL A 152 9.52 -20.64 2.10
CA VAL A 152 8.89 -20.67 0.80
C VAL A 152 9.98 -20.59 -0.26
N VAL A 153 10.00 -21.56 -1.16
CA VAL A 153 10.76 -21.52 -2.41
C VAL A 153 9.77 -21.16 -3.51
N GLU A 154 10.00 -20.05 -4.20
CA GLU A 154 9.10 -19.59 -5.27
C GLU A 154 9.84 -19.24 -6.56
N SER A 155 9.14 -19.32 -7.69
CA SER A 155 9.70 -18.88 -8.96
C SER A 155 9.99 -17.37 -8.92
N TYR A 156 11.19 -16.99 -9.39
CA TYR A 156 11.55 -15.58 -9.54
C TYR A 156 10.80 -14.96 -10.71
N ILE A 157 10.11 -13.86 -10.47
CA ILE A 157 9.44 -13.06 -11.50
C ILE A 157 10.29 -11.81 -11.72
N GLU A 158 10.83 -11.68 -12.93
CA GLU A 158 11.62 -10.51 -13.32
C GLU A 158 10.68 -9.39 -13.76
N GLY A 159 10.92 -8.18 -13.26
CA GLY A 159 10.15 -7.03 -13.67
C GLY A 159 10.13 -5.90 -12.65
N TYR A 160 9.42 -4.87 -13.02
CA TYR A 160 9.16 -3.71 -12.16
C TYR A 160 7.93 -3.96 -11.30
N ASP A 161 7.97 -3.39 -10.12
CA ASP A 161 6.90 -3.51 -9.14
C ASP A 161 5.78 -2.49 -9.42
N HIS A 162 4.54 -2.99 -9.54
CA HIS A 162 3.35 -2.19 -9.78
C HIS A 162 2.32 -2.42 -8.68
N ARG A 163 1.68 -1.34 -8.23
CA ARG A 163 0.48 -1.40 -7.39
C ARG A 163 -0.73 -1.11 -8.27
N LEU A 164 -1.62 -2.08 -8.37
CA LEU A 164 -2.89 -2.00 -9.10
C LEU A 164 -4.01 -1.86 -8.08
N LEU A 165 -4.72 -0.73 -8.07
CA LEU A 165 -5.78 -0.44 -7.10
C LEU A 165 -7.14 -0.72 -7.73
N VAL A 166 -7.89 -1.61 -7.09
CA VAL A 166 -9.26 -1.97 -7.49
C VAL A 166 -10.23 -1.52 -6.41
N VAL A 167 -11.30 -0.86 -6.81
CA VAL A 167 -12.40 -0.40 -5.95
C VAL A 167 -13.71 -0.84 -6.58
N ASN A 168 -14.56 -1.51 -5.82
CA ASN A 168 -15.88 -1.97 -6.27
C ASN A 168 -15.85 -2.75 -7.61
N GLY A 169 -14.82 -3.55 -7.80
CA GLY A 169 -14.63 -4.38 -8.99
C GLY A 169 -14.11 -3.64 -10.23
N GLU A 170 -13.65 -2.40 -10.10
CA GLU A 170 -13.06 -1.60 -11.17
C GLU A 170 -11.62 -1.21 -10.83
N LEU A 171 -10.71 -1.28 -11.78
CA LEU A 171 -9.35 -0.76 -11.59
C LEU A 171 -9.39 0.76 -11.72
N VAL A 172 -9.13 1.44 -10.61
CA VAL A 172 -9.20 2.92 -10.51
C VAL A 172 -7.84 3.60 -10.68
N ALA A 173 -6.75 2.90 -10.37
CA ALA A 173 -5.41 3.43 -10.57
C ALA A 173 -4.35 2.32 -10.67
N ALA A 174 -3.27 2.59 -11.39
CA ALA A 174 -2.07 1.76 -11.47
C ALA A 174 -0.84 2.64 -11.29
N ALA A 175 0.10 2.20 -10.45
CA ALA A 175 1.34 2.91 -10.20
C ALA A 175 2.54 1.96 -10.27
N LYS A 176 3.57 2.33 -11.04
CA LYS A 176 4.89 1.70 -10.98
C LYS A 176 5.62 2.23 -9.76
N ARG A 177 6.02 1.34 -8.87
CA ARG A 177 6.80 1.70 -7.68
C ARG A 177 8.30 1.59 -7.98
N VAL A 178 9.06 2.59 -7.55
CA VAL A 178 10.50 2.64 -7.74
C VAL A 178 11.17 2.69 -6.38
N PRO A 179 12.15 1.80 -6.11
CA PRO A 179 12.89 1.84 -4.86
C PRO A 179 13.60 3.18 -4.66
N GLY A 180 13.84 3.54 -3.39
CA GLY A 180 14.59 4.75 -3.07
C GLY A 180 15.98 4.72 -3.71
N HIS A 181 16.30 5.73 -4.50
CA HIS A 181 17.53 5.82 -5.29
C HIS A 181 17.97 7.27 -5.47
N VAL A 182 19.20 7.44 -5.91
CA VAL A 182 19.73 8.69 -6.46
C VAL A 182 20.21 8.44 -7.88
N VAL A 183 20.26 9.50 -8.68
CA VAL A 183 20.79 9.45 -10.05
C VAL A 183 22.13 10.21 -10.05
N GLY A 184 23.19 9.55 -10.48
CA GLY A 184 24.52 10.14 -10.61
C GLY A 184 24.51 11.30 -11.61
N ASP A 185 25.26 12.34 -11.31
CA ASP A 185 25.50 13.47 -12.20
C ASP A 185 26.97 13.60 -12.62
N GLY A 186 27.83 12.69 -12.11
CA GLY A 186 29.26 12.68 -12.35
C GLY A 186 30.03 13.77 -11.60
N LYS A 187 29.42 14.44 -10.60
CA LYS A 187 30.00 15.56 -9.87
C LYS A 187 29.81 15.47 -8.35
N HIS A 188 28.61 15.14 -7.91
CA HIS A 188 28.25 15.10 -6.49
C HIS A 188 28.40 13.69 -5.94
N THR A 189 28.74 13.59 -4.67
CA THR A 189 28.78 12.34 -3.93
C THR A 189 27.35 11.79 -3.73
N ILE A 190 27.24 10.51 -3.42
CA ILE A 190 25.94 9.87 -3.11
C ILE A 190 25.25 10.59 -1.94
N GLU A 191 26.02 11.02 -0.92
CA GLU A 191 25.46 11.78 0.22
C GLU A 191 24.90 13.14 -0.20
N GLU A 192 25.61 13.87 -1.04
CA GLU A 192 25.14 15.15 -1.58
C GLU A 192 23.90 14.97 -2.45
N LEU A 193 23.88 13.94 -3.31
CA LEU A 193 22.70 13.60 -4.13
C LEU A 193 21.47 13.23 -3.27
N VAL A 194 21.66 12.49 -2.17
CA VAL A 194 20.58 12.21 -1.20
C VAL A 194 20.06 13.49 -0.56
N ASN A 195 20.95 14.44 -0.20
CA ASN A 195 20.53 15.71 0.34
C ASN A 195 19.72 16.51 -0.67
N VAL A 196 20.16 16.59 -1.93
CA VAL A 196 19.41 17.24 -3.02
C VAL A 196 18.01 16.62 -3.19
N VAL A 197 17.93 15.27 -3.24
CA VAL A 197 16.62 14.57 -3.33
C VAL A 197 15.74 14.88 -2.13
N ASN A 198 16.31 15.03 -0.94
CA ASN A 198 15.58 15.32 0.29
C ASN A 198 15.15 16.80 0.44
N GLU A 199 15.64 17.71 -0.42
CA GLU A 199 15.18 19.10 -0.50
C GLU A 199 13.78 19.22 -1.12
N ASP A 200 13.30 18.19 -1.83
CA ASP A 200 11.94 18.18 -2.37
C ASP A 200 10.92 18.44 -1.24
N PRO A 201 10.12 19.53 -1.32
CA PRO A 201 9.19 19.92 -0.26
C PRO A 201 8.11 18.86 0.01
N ARG A 202 7.91 17.93 -0.92
CA ARG A 202 6.99 16.79 -0.76
C ARG A 202 7.56 15.70 0.15
N ARG A 203 8.87 15.71 0.46
CA ARG A 203 9.53 14.71 1.31
C ARG A 203 9.51 15.13 2.78
N GLY A 204 9.17 14.18 3.65
CA GLY A 204 9.12 14.35 5.11
C GLY A 204 9.57 13.08 5.84
N VAL A 205 9.57 13.15 7.17
CA VAL A 205 9.88 12.00 8.03
C VAL A 205 8.64 11.12 8.14
N GLY A 206 8.79 9.81 7.91
CA GLY A 206 7.69 8.85 8.03
C GLY A 206 6.52 9.14 7.09
N HIS A 207 5.35 9.41 7.65
CA HIS A 207 4.11 9.66 6.90
C HIS A 207 3.62 11.11 6.96
N GLU A 208 4.46 12.04 7.38
CA GLU A 208 4.11 13.46 7.51
C GLU A 208 3.81 14.12 6.18
N LYS A 209 4.48 13.67 5.12
CA LYS A 209 4.31 14.20 3.75
C LYS A 209 4.05 13.07 2.76
N VAL A 210 3.74 13.46 1.52
CA VAL A 210 3.43 12.51 0.44
C VAL A 210 4.61 11.63 0.03
N LEU A 211 5.84 12.09 0.19
CA LEU A 211 7.07 11.31 0.00
C LEU A 211 7.85 11.21 1.30
N THR A 212 8.55 10.11 1.49
CA THR A 212 9.44 9.88 2.63
C THR A 212 10.87 10.24 2.25
N ARG A 213 11.63 10.78 3.18
CA ARG A 213 13.07 11.08 3.00
C ARG A 213 13.85 9.80 2.75
N LEU A 214 14.90 9.92 1.94
CA LEU A 214 15.94 8.91 1.83
C LEU A 214 16.84 8.99 3.05
N GLU A 215 17.16 7.85 3.64
CA GLU A 215 18.02 7.74 4.80
C GLU A 215 19.09 6.66 4.58
N PHE A 216 20.27 6.88 5.14
CA PHE A 216 21.34 5.89 5.18
C PHE A 216 21.14 5.00 6.41
N ASP A 217 20.53 3.84 6.20
CA ASP A 217 20.44 2.78 7.19
C ASP A 217 21.31 1.57 6.77
N HIS A 218 21.32 0.53 7.58
CA HIS A 218 22.09 -0.68 7.28
C HIS A 218 21.78 -1.31 5.91
N GLN A 219 20.57 -1.14 5.39
CA GLN A 219 20.20 -1.65 4.06
C GLN A 219 20.87 -0.82 2.95
N ALA A 220 20.82 0.51 3.06
CA ALA A 220 21.48 1.40 2.12
C ALA A 220 22.99 1.14 2.08
N GLU A 221 23.64 1.06 3.25
CA GLU A 221 25.08 0.78 3.34
C GLU A 221 25.46 -0.53 2.66
N ARG A 222 24.72 -1.62 2.93
CA ARG A 222 24.96 -2.92 2.29
C ARG A 222 24.77 -2.90 0.76
N LEU A 223 23.83 -2.11 0.26
CA LEU A 223 23.62 -1.98 -1.18
C LEU A 223 24.78 -1.23 -1.83
N LEU A 224 25.27 -0.18 -1.18
CA LEU A 224 26.45 0.55 -1.63
C LEU A 224 27.70 -0.35 -1.62
N GLU A 225 27.96 -1.06 -0.53
CA GLU A 225 29.07 -2.00 -0.42
C GLU A 225 29.08 -3.06 -1.53
N LYS A 226 27.92 -3.59 -1.91
CA LYS A 226 27.79 -4.56 -3.03
C LYS A 226 28.21 -3.98 -4.38
N LEU A 227 28.07 -2.66 -4.57
CA LEU A 227 28.50 -1.95 -5.76
C LEU A 227 29.99 -1.51 -5.67
N GLY A 228 30.63 -1.72 -4.51
CA GLY A 228 31.96 -1.17 -4.23
C GLY A 228 31.92 0.34 -3.96
N TYR A 229 30.78 0.85 -3.55
CA TYR A 229 30.52 2.28 -3.28
C TYR A 229 30.40 2.54 -1.78
N ASP A 230 30.58 3.81 -1.43
CA ASP A 230 30.27 4.41 -0.14
C ASP A 230 29.54 5.75 -0.33
N ARG A 231 29.22 6.43 0.77
CA ARG A 231 28.51 7.74 0.72
C ARG A 231 29.29 8.83 -0.02
N THR A 232 30.63 8.73 -0.03
CA THR A 232 31.53 9.72 -0.63
C THR A 232 31.82 9.43 -2.11
N THR A 233 31.38 8.30 -2.62
CA THR A 233 31.54 7.92 -4.00
C THR A 233 30.74 8.85 -4.92
N VAL A 234 31.37 9.30 -6.00
CA VAL A 234 30.72 10.09 -7.07
C VAL A 234 30.29 9.12 -8.18
N PRO A 235 28.99 8.82 -8.30
CA PRO A 235 28.51 7.89 -9.33
C PRO A 235 28.59 8.55 -10.72
N PRO A 236 28.84 7.76 -11.77
CA PRO A 236 28.78 8.23 -13.15
C PRO A 236 27.49 8.96 -13.47
N LYS A 237 27.54 9.82 -14.48
CA LYS A 237 26.34 10.51 -14.95
C LYS A 237 25.28 9.49 -15.44
N ASP A 238 24.02 9.73 -15.05
CA ASP A 238 22.85 8.93 -15.39
C ASP A 238 22.84 7.51 -14.76
N GLU A 239 23.82 7.16 -13.92
CA GLU A 239 23.79 5.93 -13.15
C GLU A 239 22.78 5.99 -12.03
N ILE A 240 21.90 4.96 -11.94
CA ILE A 240 20.92 4.83 -10.87
C ILE A 240 21.54 4.02 -9.71
N VAL A 241 21.71 4.67 -8.57
CA VAL A 241 22.20 4.04 -7.34
C VAL A 241 21.05 3.80 -6.37
N TYR A 242 20.64 2.55 -6.24
CA TYR A 242 19.57 2.17 -5.34
C TYR A 242 20.03 2.12 -3.88
N LEU A 243 19.28 2.78 -3.01
CA LEU A 243 19.47 2.78 -1.56
C LEU A 243 18.48 1.84 -0.85
N ARG A 244 17.54 1.28 -1.60
CA ARG A 244 16.55 0.30 -1.13
C ARG A 244 16.43 -0.84 -2.13
N SER A 245 16.21 -2.05 -1.60
CA SER A 245 15.93 -3.22 -2.44
C SER A 245 14.45 -3.39 -2.74
N THR A 246 13.57 -2.71 -2.00
CA THR A 246 12.13 -2.78 -2.15
C THR A 246 11.55 -1.41 -2.50
N ALA A 247 10.55 -1.40 -3.37
CA ALA A 247 9.89 -0.19 -3.86
C ALA A 247 8.82 0.34 -2.88
N ASN A 248 9.20 0.53 -1.61
CA ASN A 248 8.27 1.00 -0.58
C ASN A 248 8.35 2.52 -0.42
N LEU A 249 7.21 3.22 -0.55
CA LEU A 249 7.13 4.67 -0.39
C LEU A 249 7.50 5.13 1.03
N SER A 250 7.25 4.30 2.05
CA SER A 250 7.59 4.62 3.45
C SER A 250 9.09 4.59 3.75
N THR A 251 9.90 4.09 2.83
CA THR A 251 11.37 4.04 2.93
C THR A 251 12.08 4.88 1.87
N GLY A 252 11.39 5.87 1.31
CA GLY A 252 11.96 6.80 0.34
C GLY A 252 11.72 6.44 -1.14
N GLY A 253 11.01 5.35 -1.41
CA GLY A 253 10.59 5.00 -2.78
C GLY A 253 9.66 6.04 -3.39
N THR A 254 9.52 5.99 -4.71
CA THR A 254 8.65 6.87 -5.51
C THR A 254 7.62 6.05 -6.27
N ALA A 255 6.66 6.72 -6.88
CA ALA A 255 5.63 6.10 -7.70
C ALA A 255 5.40 6.91 -8.99
N ILE A 256 5.25 6.20 -10.09
CA ILE A 256 4.93 6.74 -11.41
C ILE A 256 3.53 6.27 -11.78
N ASP A 257 2.65 7.18 -12.14
CA ASP A 257 1.31 6.82 -12.62
C ASP A 257 1.38 6.13 -13.99
N VAL A 258 0.78 4.95 -14.09
CA VAL A 258 0.70 4.16 -15.33
C VAL A 258 -0.74 3.74 -15.65
N THR A 259 -1.71 4.42 -15.06
CA THR A 259 -3.13 4.06 -15.16
C THR A 259 -3.66 4.04 -16.58
N ASP A 260 -3.24 5.01 -17.40
CA ASP A 260 -3.77 5.16 -18.77
C ASP A 260 -3.09 4.22 -19.77
N VAL A 261 -1.93 3.68 -19.42
CA VAL A 261 -1.12 2.84 -20.32
C VAL A 261 -1.15 1.35 -19.98
N ILE A 262 -1.78 0.97 -18.87
CA ILE A 262 -1.89 -0.43 -18.46
C ILE A 262 -2.63 -1.26 -19.51
N HIS A 263 -2.06 -2.41 -19.88
CA HIS A 263 -2.70 -3.34 -20.81
C HIS A 263 -4.05 -3.85 -20.27
N PRO A 264 -5.08 -4.02 -21.11
CA PRO A 264 -6.41 -4.51 -20.70
C PRO A 264 -6.36 -5.84 -19.95
N ASP A 265 -5.51 -6.80 -20.37
CA ASP A 265 -5.35 -8.09 -19.68
C ASP A 265 -4.82 -7.93 -18.27
N ASN A 266 -3.90 -6.99 -18.04
CA ASN A 266 -3.33 -6.70 -16.70
C ASN A 266 -4.39 -6.04 -15.80
N ARG A 267 -5.25 -5.19 -16.39
CA ARG A 267 -6.40 -4.59 -15.71
C ARG A 267 -7.40 -5.68 -15.28
N GLU A 268 -7.81 -6.53 -16.20
CA GLU A 268 -8.76 -7.61 -15.93
C GLU A 268 -8.21 -8.63 -14.92
N MET A 269 -6.93 -8.96 -15.02
CA MET A 269 -6.23 -9.83 -14.07
C MET A 269 -6.33 -9.28 -12.64
N ALA A 270 -6.09 -7.99 -12.43
CA ALA A 270 -6.17 -7.36 -11.11
C ALA A 270 -7.62 -7.35 -10.57
N ILE A 271 -8.59 -7.03 -11.41
CA ILE A 271 -10.02 -7.08 -11.05
C ILE A 271 -10.42 -8.49 -10.62
N ARG A 272 -10.04 -9.51 -11.38
CA ARG A 272 -10.32 -10.91 -11.06
C ARG A 272 -9.66 -11.33 -9.75
N ALA A 273 -8.42 -10.91 -9.48
CA ALA A 273 -7.72 -11.22 -8.24
C ALA A 273 -8.45 -10.65 -7.02
N ILE A 274 -8.90 -9.40 -7.08
CA ILE A 274 -9.63 -8.77 -5.97
C ILE A 274 -11.02 -9.39 -5.77
N LYS A 275 -11.72 -9.71 -6.86
CA LYS A 275 -13.01 -10.43 -6.80
C LYS A 275 -12.87 -11.83 -6.20
N ALA A 276 -11.79 -12.55 -6.49
CA ALA A 276 -11.53 -13.89 -5.96
C ALA A 276 -11.37 -13.91 -4.44
N ILE A 277 -10.81 -12.85 -3.87
CA ILE A 277 -10.62 -12.67 -2.42
C ILE A 277 -11.85 -12.01 -1.74
N ASP A 278 -12.80 -11.51 -2.53
CA ASP A 278 -14.01 -10.80 -2.07
C ASP A 278 -13.70 -9.49 -1.33
N LEU A 279 -12.73 -8.73 -1.83
CA LEU A 279 -12.41 -7.40 -1.32
C LEU A 279 -13.21 -6.31 -2.06
N ASP A 280 -13.81 -5.41 -1.31
CA ASP A 280 -14.45 -4.20 -1.84
C ASP A 280 -13.42 -3.15 -2.31
N ILE A 281 -12.30 -3.10 -1.61
CA ILE A 281 -11.11 -2.29 -1.96
C ILE A 281 -9.89 -3.18 -1.80
N GLY A 282 -9.13 -3.35 -2.85
CA GLY A 282 -7.91 -4.15 -2.80
C GLY A 282 -6.79 -3.61 -3.66
N GLY A 283 -5.57 -3.87 -3.24
CA GLY A 283 -4.35 -3.54 -3.97
C GLY A 283 -3.63 -4.81 -4.41
N VAL A 284 -3.37 -4.95 -5.70
CA VAL A 284 -2.59 -6.06 -6.25
C VAL A 284 -1.15 -5.59 -6.47
N ASP A 285 -0.20 -6.30 -5.88
CA ASP A 285 1.23 -6.11 -6.17
C ASP A 285 1.60 -7.04 -7.33
N PHE A 286 1.95 -6.44 -8.44
CA PHE A 286 2.17 -7.10 -9.71
C PHE A 286 3.55 -6.79 -10.28
N LEU A 287 4.34 -7.83 -10.55
CA LEU A 287 5.64 -7.73 -11.22
C LEU A 287 5.48 -8.01 -12.71
N THR A 288 5.97 -7.12 -13.55
CA THR A 288 6.08 -7.31 -15.00
C THR A 288 7.21 -6.45 -15.57
N LYS A 289 7.79 -6.90 -16.68
CA LYS A 289 8.82 -6.14 -17.42
C LYS A 289 8.23 -4.91 -18.08
N ASP A 290 7.02 -5.04 -18.60
CA ASP A 290 6.28 -3.95 -19.24
C ASP A 290 4.78 -4.03 -18.89
N ILE A 291 4.27 -3.00 -18.26
CA ILE A 291 2.85 -2.92 -17.88
C ILE A 291 1.94 -2.66 -19.08
N THR A 292 2.50 -2.16 -20.20
CA THR A 292 1.78 -1.88 -21.44
C THR A 292 1.57 -3.10 -22.32
N GLU A 293 2.24 -4.21 -21.99
CA GLU A 293 2.09 -5.50 -22.64
C GLU A 293 1.23 -6.46 -21.77
N SER A 294 0.58 -7.42 -22.44
CA SER A 294 -0.16 -8.47 -21.73
C SER A 294 0.78 -9.31 -20.86
N TYR A 295 0.38 -9.60 -19.63
CA TYR A 295 1.13 -10.54 -18.77
C TYR A 295 1.28 -11.93 -19.39
N ARG A 296 0.43 -12.26 -20.36
CA ARG A 296 0.46 -13.55 -21.07
C ARG A 296 1.62 -13.63 -22.05
N ASP A 297 2.04 -12.49 -22.58
CA ASP A 297 3.11 -12.37 -23.59
C ASP A 297 4.43 -11.92 -22.95
N ALA A 298 4.42 -10.83 -22.19
CA ALA A 298 5.61 -10.31 -21.51
C ALA A 298 6.02 -11.08 -20.26
N GLY A 299 5.15 -11.97 -19.77
CA GLY A 299 5.28 -12.57 -18.45
C GLY A 299 4.90 -11.58 -17.35
N GLY A 300 4.84 -12.07 -16.14
CA GLY A 300 4.49 -11.30 -14.96
C GLY A 300 3.77 -12.15 -13.94
N GLY A 301 3.62 -11.63 -12.71
CA GLY A 301 2.89 -12.36 -11.68
C GLY A 301 2.47 -11.49 -10.51
N ILE A 302 1.38 -11.90 -9.90
CA ILE A 302 0.84 -11.33 -8.67
C ILE A 302 1.69 -11.83 -7.50
N CYS A 303 2.30 -10.91 -6.77
CA CYS A 303 3.13 -11.24 -5.61
C CYS A 303 2.35 -11.20 -4.30
N GLU A 304 1.34 -10.31 -4.25
CA GLU A 304 0.56 -10.07 -3.04
C GLU A 304 -0.77 -9.40 -3.39
N VAL A 305 -1.82 -9.73 -2.61
CA VAL A 305 -3.07 -9.00 -2.57
C VAL A 305 -3.18 -8.32 -1.21
N ASN A 306 -3.47 -7.02 -1.21
CA ASN A 306 -3.51 -6.21 0.00
C ASN A 306 -4.94 -5.76 0.31
N ALA A 307 -5.48 -6.13 1.46
CA ALA A 307 -6.66 -5.52 2.04
C ALA A 307 -6.28 -4.18 2.68
N GLY A 308 -7.02 -3.13 2.41
CA GLY A 308 -6.74 -1.80 2.95
C GLY A 308 -5.49 -1.12 2.33
N PRO A 309 -5.36 -1.07 0.99
CA PRO A 309 -4.19 -0.51 0.31
C PRO A 309 -4.06 1.00 0.53
N GLY A 310 -2.81 1.49 0.67
CA GLY A 310 -2.54 2.93 0.77
C GLY A 310 -2.79 3.66 -0.56
N PHE A 311 -3.42 4.83 -0.49
CA PHE A 311 -3.76 5.66 -1.67
C PHE A 311 -2.66 6.66 -2.04
N ARG A 312 -1.69 6.89 -1.15
CA ARG A 312 -0.68 7.94 -1.28
C ARG A 312 -0.01 7.98 -2.64
N MET A 313 0.39 6.81 -3.16
CA MET A 313 1.08 6.69 -4.45
C MET A 313 0.21 7.06 -5.66
N HIS A 314 -1.10 6.97 -5.52
CA HIS A 314 -2.05 7.28 -6.59
C HIS A 314 -2.54 8.73 -6.54
N VAL A 315 -2.80 9.26 -5.32
CA VAL A 315 -3.26 10.66 -5.14
C VAL A 315 -2.13 11.68 -5.30
N ALA A 316 -0.88 11.25 -5.11
CA ALA A 316 0.29 12.12 -5.26
C ALA A 316 1.49 11.33 -5.81
N PRO A 317 1.45 10.86 -7.06
CA PRO A 317 2.58 10.21 -7.70
C PRO A 317 3.77 11.17 -7.83
N SER A 318 4.98 10.64 -7.93
CA SER A 318 6.18 11.43 -8.20
C SER A 318 6.19 11.97 -9.63
N GLU A 319 5.66 11.15 -10.55
CA GLU A 319 5.53 11.43 -11.98
C GLU A 319 4.16 10.96 -12.48
N GLY A 320 3.62 11.65 -13.50
CA GLY A 320 2.33 11.37 -14.09
C GLY A 320 1.17 12.11 -13.42
N THR A 321 -0.04 11.60 -13.57
CA THR A 321 -1.29 12.28 -13.19
C THR A 321 -1.77 11.82 -11.82
N PRO A 322 -2.01 12.72 -10.85
CA PRO A 322 -2.75 12.39 -9.62
C PRO A 322 -4.14 11.82 -9.93
N ARG A 323 -4.50 10.71 -9.28
CA ARG A 323 -5.78 10.02 -9.51
C ARG A 323 -6.74 10.24 -8.35
N ASP A 324 -7.98 10.55 -8.66
CA ASP A 324 -9.05 10.48 -7.68
C ASP A 324 -9.44 9.02 -7.44
N VAL A 325 -8.83 8.42 -6.43
CA VAL A 325 -9.15 7.05 -6.01
C VAL A 325 -10.11 7.02 -4.82
N ALA A 326 -10.31 8.15 -4.18
CA ALA A 326 -11.20 8.29 -3.04
C ALA A 326 -12.65 8.48 -3.45
N GLY A 327 -12.89 9.20 -4.56
CA GLY A 327 -14.23 9.38 -5.12
C GLY A 327 -14.96 8.07 -5.38
N PRO A 328 -14.39 7.11 -6.13
CA PRO A 328 -14.98 5.79 -6.34
C PRO A 328 -15.31 5.02 -5.05
N VAL A 329 -14.52 5.17 -4.00
CA VAL A 329 -14.82 4.56 -2.68
C VAL A 329 -16.05 5.20 -2.05
N VAL A 330 -16.12 6.52 -2.07
CA VAL A 330 -17.28 7.24 -1.50
C VAL A 330 -18.54 6.95 -2.31
N ASP A 331 -18.44 6.88 -3.63
CA ASP A 331 -19.58 6.54 -4.52
C ASP A 331 -20.03 5.08 -4.32
N MET A 332 -19.11 4.15 -4.05
CA MET A 332 -19.46 2.79 -3.67
C MET A 332 -20.25 2.77 -2.34
N LEU A 333 -19.81 3.53 -1.33
CA LEU A 333 -20.45 3.55 -0.02
C LEU A 333 -21.77 4.32 -0.01
N PHE A 334 -21.87 5.37 -0.80
CA PHE A 334 -23.01 6.24 -0.99
C PHE A 334 -23.32 6.38 -2.47
N PRO A 335 -23.94 5.36 -3.09
CA PRO A 335 -24.39 5.45 -4.48
C PRO A 335 -25.26 6.70 -4.72
N PRO A 336 -25.36 7.17 -5.96
CA PRO A 336 -26.27 8.26 -6.31
C PRO A 336 -27.67 8.04 -5.70
N ASP A 337 -28.27 9.11 -5.17
CA ASP A 337 -29.58 9.12 -4.52
C ASP A 337 -29.64 8.42 -3.14
N MET A 338 -28.57 7.82 -2.64
CA MET A 338 -28.54 7.30 -1.28
C MET A 338 -28.41 8.45 -0.27
N PRO A 339 -29.37 8.59 0.67
CA PRO A 339 -29.26 9.59 1.72
C PRO A 339 -28.03 9.35 2.61
N SER A 340 -27.34 10.43 2.99
CA SER A 340 -26.24 10.39 3.95
C SER A 340 -26.61 11.02 5.31
N ARG A 341 -27.78 11.65 5.40
CA ARG A 341 -28.25 12.40 6.58
C ARG A 341 -29.58 11.87 7.07
N ILE A 342 -29.79 12.04 8.35
CA ILE A 342 -31.09 11.86 9.00
C ILE A 342 -31.53 13.20 9.60
N PRO A 343 -32.83 13.45 9.77
CA PRO A 343 -33.31 14.55 10.60
C PRO A 343 -32.79 14.41 12.03
N ILE A 344 -32.24 15.48 12.57
CA ILE A 344 -31.74 15.54 13.95
C ILE A 344 -32.51 16.66 14.68
N ALA A 345 -33.18 16.31 15.78
CA ALA A 345 -33.83 17.26 16.63
C ALA A 345 -33.16 17.30 18.01
N ALA A 346 -32.82 18.50 18.47
CA ALA A 346 -32.28 18.73 19.80
C ALA A 346 -33.36 19.41 20.70
N VAL A 347 -33.56 18.87 21.89
CA VAL A 347 -34.48 19.43 22.88
C VAL A 347 -33.67 20.01 24.03
N THR A 348 -33.77 21.33 24.23
CA THR A 348 -33.10 22.06 25.32
C THR A 348 -34.10 22.75 26.21
N GLY A 349 -33.71 23.20 27.40
CA GLY A 349 -34.52 23.92 28.34
C GLY A 349 -34.25 23.49 29.79
N THR A 350 -34.80 24.26 30.74
CA THR A 350 -34.63 23.97 32.17
C THR A 350 -35.41 22.72 32.59
N ASN A 351 -36.68 22.61 32.15
CA ASN A 351 -37.59 21.51 32.46
C ASN A 351 -38.20 20.90 31.19
N GLY A 352 -38.77 19.71 31.29
CA GLY A 352 -39.54 19.06 30.22
C GLY A 352 -38.74 18.38 29.13
N LYS A 353 -37.39 18.48 29.11
CA LYS A 353 -36.53 17.90 28.06
C LYS A 353 -36.80 16.41 27.80
N THR A 354 -36.77 15.61 28.85
CA THR A 354 -36.97 14.16 28.77
C THR A 354 -38.39 13.82 28.28
N THR A 355 -39.43 14.51 28.79
CA THR A 355 -40.81 14.29 28.37
C THR A 355 -41.01 14.61 26.91
N THR A 356 -40.55 15.79 26.45
CA THR A 356 -40.64 16.21 25.05
C THR A 356 -39.88 15.26 24.12
N SER A 357 -38.67 14.87 24.49
CA SER A 357 -37.88 13.90 23.68
C SER A 357 -38.56 12.55 23.56
N ARG A 358 -39.18 12.04 24.66
CA ARG A 358 -39.93 10.78 24.63
C ARG A 358 -41.22 10.90 23.81
N MET A 359 -41.95 12.00 23.91
CA MET A 359 -43.12 12.25 23.07
C MET A 359 -42.75 12.31 21.59
N LEU A 360 -41.70 13.06 21.23
CA LEU A 360 -41.22 13.14 19.86
C LEU A 360 -40.81 11.78 19.34
N ALA A 361 -40.03 11.02 20.12
CA ALA A 361 -39.60 9.65 19.74
C ALA A 361 -40.81 8.71 19.55
N HIS A 362 -41.84 8.84 20.40
CA HIS A 362 -43.07 8.05 20.26
C HIS A 362 -43.84 8.42 18.99
N ILE A 363 -44.04 9.72 18.71
CA ILE A 363 -44.69 10.19 17.49
C ILE A 363 -43.98 9.68 16.25
N LEU A 364 -42.62 9.83 16.17
CA LEU A 364 -41.82 9.36 15.05
C LEU A 364 -41.92 7.83 14.87
N LYS A 365 -41.91 7.08 15.96
CA LYS A 365 -42.09 5.62 15.93
C LYS A 365 -43.46 5.20 15.38
N MET A 366 -44.52 5.95 15.70
CA MET A 366 -45.89 5.68 15.25
C MET A 366 -46.13 6.14 13.82
N SER A 367 -45.29 7.02 13.30
CA SER A 367 -45.38 7.54 11.91
C SER A 367 -44.66 6.68 10.86
N GLY A 368 -43.96 5.60 11.27
CA GLY A 368 -43.20 4.68 10.42
C GLY A 368 -41.71 4.92 10.57
#